data_29ed15a16deddeadf861d6d1337f8e10
#
_entry.id   29ed15a16deddeadf861d6d1337f8e10
#
_cell.length_a   1.000
_cell.length_b   1.000
_cell.length_c   1.000
_cell.angle_alpha   90.00
_cell.angle_beta   90.00
_cell.angle_gamma   90.00
#
_symmetry.space_group_name_H-M   'P 1'
#
loop_
_entity.id
_entity.type
_entity.pdbx_description
1 polymer ?
#
loop_
_entity_poly.entity_id
_entity_poly.type
_entity_poly.pdbx_seq_one_letter_code
_entity_poly.pdbx_strand_id
1 'polypeptide(L)'
;MRRVESTEIVAAARTWLGTPWRHQGRLKDIAVDCGGLIIGVGKELGLLDFDTRAYGRIPDGQQLRTLCEQHLVPKPIPQAAPGDVLLLRFTRHPQHLAIVGDRGAPFSLIHAYADAGACVEHGADPKWLRRIVAAYGLKQPAF
;
A
#
# COMPACT_ATOMS: atom_id res chain seq x y z
N MET A 1 -7.26 22.76 5.35
CA MET A 1 -6.58 21.91 4.36
C MET A 1 -7.63 21.15 3.55
N ARG A 2 -7.42 21.04 2.26
CA ARG A 2 -8.38 20.36 1.41
C ARG A 2 -8.29 18.85 1.55
N ARG A 3 -9.40 18.19 1.28
CA ARG A 3 -9.45 16.74 1.20
C ARG A 3 -8.71 16.24 -0.05
N VAL A 4 -7.95 15.16 0.10
CA VAL A 4 -7.26 14.51 -1.02
C VAL A 4 -8.19 13.45 -1.61
N GLU A 5 -8.45 13.54 -2.91
CA GLU A 5 -9.36 12.62 -3.60
C GLU A 5 -8.68 11.27 -3.89
N SER A 6 -9.49 10.22 -4.02
CA SER A 6 -8.98 8.88 -4.33
C SER A 6 -8.21 8.85 -5.65
N THR A 7 -8.63 9.62 -6.64
CA THR A 7 -7.94 9.74 -7.93
C THR A 7 -6.55 10.33 -7.78
N GLU A 8 -6.34 11.25 -6.85
CA GLU A 8 -5.02 11.81 -6.55
C GLU A 8 -4.10 10.78 -5.91
N ILE A 9 -4.66 9.94 -5.01
CA ILE A 9 -3.88 8.89 -4.37
C ILE A 9 -3.42 7.86 -5.40
N VAL A 10 -4.34 7.43 -6.26
CA VAL A 10 -4.03 6.46 -7.32
C VAL A 10 -3.00 7.04 -8.30
N ALA A 11 -3.17 8.29 -8.72
CA ALA A 11 -2.22 8.95 -9.61
C ALA A 11 -0.83 9.05 -8.98
N ALA A 12 -0.75 9.43 -7.70
CA ALA A 12 0.52 9.51 -6.97
C ALA A 12 1.19 8.13 -6.89
N ALA A 13 0.41 7.08 -6.59
CA ALA A 13 0.93 5.72 -6.53
C ALA A 13 1.51 5.28 -7.88
N ARG A 14 0.83 5.63 -8.97
CA ARG A 14 1.30 5.29 -10.33
C ARG A 14 2.61 5.96 -10.72
N THR A 15 2.98 7.07 -10.09
CA THR A 15 4.29 7.69 -10.36
C THR A 15 5.46 6.84 -9.86
N TRP A 16 5.18 5.84 -9.02
CA TRP A 16 6.19 4.91 -8.51
C TRP A 16 6.36 3.67 -9.36
N LEU A 17 5.50 3.44 -10.36
CA LEU A 17 5.58 2.24 -11.20
C LEU A 17 6.96 2.16 -11.87
N GLY A 18 7.53 0.96 -11.85
CA GLY A 18 8.86 0.70 -12.38
C GLY A 18 10.00 0.96 -11.40
N THR A 19 9.75 1.58 -10.24
CA THR A 19 10.79 1.75 -9.23
C THR A 19 11.26 0.37 -8.77
N PRO A 20 12.59 0.09 -8.78
CA PRO A 20 13.11 -1.21 -8.36
C PRO A 20 12.78 -1.54 -6.91
N TRP A 21 12.47 -2.82 -6.66
CA TRP A 21 12.21 -3.28 -5.30
C TRP A 21 13.50 -3.41 -4.50
N ARG A 22 13.51 -2.84 -3.28
CA ARG A 22 14.54 -3.07 -2.28
C ARG A 22 13.92 -2.97 -0.89
N HIS A 23 14.33 -3.88 0.00
CA HIS A 23 13.88 -3.85 1.40
C HIS A 23 14.15 -2.46 2.01
N GLN A 24 13.09 -1.88 2.60
CA GLN A 24 13.11 -0.55 3.22
C GLN A 24 13.47 0.61 2.27
N GLY A 25 13.35 0.41 0.96
CA GLY A 25 13.55 1.48 -0.02
C GLY A 25 12.47 2.55 0.08
N ARG A 26 12.87 3.81 -0.11
CA ARG A 26 12.02 4.99 0.08
C ARG A 26 12.18 6.04 -1.01
N LEU A 27 12.85 5.73 -2.11
CA LEU A 27 13.27 6.73 -3.09
C LEU A 27 12.72 6.38 -4.47
N LYS A 28 11.79 7.19 -4.96
CA LYS A 28 11.17 7.00 -6.28
C LYS A 28 12.22 6.85 -7.37
N ASP A 29 11.99 5.91 -8.27
CA ASP A 29 12.84 5.53 -9.40
C ASP A 29 14.14 4.83 -8.99
N ILE A 30 14.49 4.78 -7.72
CA ILE A 30 15.73 4.18 -7.24
C ILE A 30 15.45 2.88 -6.45
N ALA A 31 14.61 2.94 -5.43
CA ALA A 31 14.34 1.79 -4.57
C ALA A 31 13.07 1.98 -3.76
N VAL A 32 12.24 0.95 -3.67
CA VAL A 32 11.02 0.99 -2.86
C VAL A 32 10.62 -0.42 -2.44
N ASP A 33 10.05 -0.57 -1.25
CA ASP A 33 9.32 -1.78 -0.85
C ASP A 33 7.84 -1.45 -0.62
N CYS A 34 7.06 -2.44 -0.17
CA CYS A 34 5.62 -2.25 -0.03
C CYS A 34 5.27 -1.14 0.97
N GLY A 35 5.97 -1.09 2.11
CA GLY A 35 5.77 -0.02 3.09
C GLY A 35 6.26 1.32 2.57
N GLY A 36 7.37 1.31 1.84
CA GLY A 36 7.94 2.52 1.23
C GLY A 36 7.00 3.19 0.26
N LEU A 37 6.23 2.41 -0.50
CA LEU A 37 5.22 2.95 -1.40
C LEU A 37 4.14 3.71 -0.64
N ILE A 38 3.60 3.11 0.42
CA ILE A 38 2.55 3.75 1.22
C ILE A 38 3.07 5.03 1.87
N ILE A 39 4.25 4.97 2.47
CA ILE A 39 4.87 6.12 3.12
C ILE A 39 5.17 7.22 2.08
N GLY A 40 5.73 6.85 0.93
CA GLY A 40 6.06 7.80 -0.12
C GLY A 40 4.83 8.53 -0.66
N VAL A 41 3.80 7.79 -0.99
CA VAL A 41 2.53 8.37 -1.48
C VAL A 41 1.91 9.25 -0.40
N GLY A 42 1.86 8.76 0.84
CA GLY A 42 1.28 9.52 1.95
C GLY A 42 2.01 10.83 2.21
N LYS A 43 3.33 10.81 2.16
CA LYS A 43 4.14 12.04 2.34
C LYS A 43 3.96 13.01 1.18
N GLU A 44 3.97 12.53 -0.05
CA GLU A 44 3.78 13.38 -1.23
C GLU A 44 2.45 14.15 -1.15
N LEU A 45 1.42 13.52 -0.63
CA LEU A 45 0.08 14.11 -0.55
C LEU A 45 -0.21 14.81 0.79
N GLY A 46 0.75 14.80 1.71
CA GLY A 46 0.56 15.40 3.02
C GLY A 46 -0.37 14.63 3.94
N LEU A 47 -0.58 13.33 3.68
CA LEU A 47 -1.48 12.48 4.46
C LEU A 47 -0.76 11.64 5.50
N LEU A 48 0.55 11.47 5.39
CA LEU A 48 1.38 10.79 6.37
C LEU A 48 2.57 11.69 6.70
N ASP A 49 2.94 11.71 7.97
CA ASP A 49 4.08 12.51 8.46
C ASP A 49 4.96 11.62 9.35
N PHE A 50 5.17 10.37 8.91
CA PHE A 50 6.04 9.48 9.64
C PHE A 50 6.76 8.55 8.68
N ASP A 51 7.88 7.99 9.14
CA ASP A 51 8.59 6.94 8.47
C ASP A 51 9.06 5.93 9.52
N THR A 52 9.25 4.68 9.12
CA THR A 52 9.71 3.65 10.02
C THR A 52 10.45 2.57 9.25
N ARG A 53 11.43 1.98 9.91
CA ARG A 53 12.07 0.75 9.46
C ARG A 53 11.87 -0.38 10.48
N ALA A 54 10.84 -0.23 11.35
CA ALA A 54 10.52 -1.19 12.41
C ALA A 54 9.75 -2.40 11.86
N TYR A 55 10.17 -2.92 10.70
CA TYR A 55 9.65 -4.15 10.13
C TYR A 55 10.79 -4.89 9.42
N GLY A 56 10.80 -6.20 9.56
CA GLY A 56 11.80 -7.04 8.93
C GLY A 56 11.36 -7.59 7.58
N ARG A 57 12.27 -8.27 6.88
CA ARG A 57 11.95 -8.98 5.63
C ARG A 57 11.14 -10.25 5.91
N ILE A 58 11.34 -10.85 7.08
CA ILE A 58 10.66 -12.08 7.48
C ILE A 58 9.42 -11.69 8.28
N PRO A 59 8.22 -12.11 7.87
CA PRO A 59 7.00 -11.74 8.55
C PRO A 59 6.90 -12.42 9.93
N ASP A 60 6.52 -11.64 10.94
CA ASP A 60 6.25 -12.15 12.29
C ASP A 60 4.75 -12.17 12.61
N GLY A 61 3.91 -11.79 11.65
CA GLY A 61 2.47 -11.77 11.80
C GLY A 61 1.90 -10.50 12.41
N GLN A 62 2.73 -9.59 12.90
CA GLN A 62 2.26 -8.43 13.65
C GLN A 62 2.79 -7.09 13.17
N GLN A 63 4.00 -7.02 12.67
CA GLN A 63 4.65 -5.72 12.40
C GLN A 63 3.86 -4.83 11.46
N LEU A 64 3.52 -5.31 10.27
CA LEU A 64 2.80 -4.50 9.30
C LEU A 64 1.38 -4.19 9.78
N ARG A 65 0.69 -5.16 10.39
CA ARG A 65 -0.65 -4.93 10.92
C ARG A 65 -0.63 -3.84 12.00
N THR A 66 0.31 -3.90 12.93
CA THR A 66 0.43 -2.91 13.99
C THR A 66 0.64 -1.51 13.41
N LEU A 67 1.53 -1.38 12.42
CA LEU A 67 1.80 -0.11 11.77
C LEU A 67 0.54 0.42 11.06
N CYS A 68 -0.21 -0.44 10.37
CA CYS A 68 -1.45 -0.03 9.74
C CYS A 68 -2.48 0.45 10.76
N GLU A 69 -2.66 -0.30 11.86
CA GLU A 69 -3.62 0.08 12.90
C GLU A 69 -3.27 1.40 13.58
N GLN A 70 -1.98 1.71 13.70
CA GLN A 70 -1.52 2.94 14.32
C GLN A 70 -1.65 4.17 13.40
N HIS A 71 -1.47 4.01 12.09
CA HIS A 71 -1.28 5.13 11.18
C HIS A 71 -2.34 5.27 10.09
N LEU A 72 -3.16 4.27 9.88
CA LEU A 72 -4.20 4.28 8.87
C LEU A 72 -5.57 4.12 9.52
N VAL A 73 -6.64 4.29 8.74
CA VAL A 73 -8.02 4.17 9.22
C VAL A 73 -8.58 2.82 8.77
N PRO A 74 -8.86 1.88 9.69
CA PRO A 74 -9.45 0.59 9.32
C PRO A 74 -10.80 0.77 8.64
N LYS A 75 -11.08 -0.11 7.69
CA LYS A 75 -12.39 -0.17 7.05
C LYS A 75 -12.73 -1.61 6.67
N PRO A 76 -14.01 -1.95 6.52
CA PRO A 76 -14.39 -3.29 6.09
C PRO A 76 -13.84 -3.64 4.71
N ILE A 77 -13.35 -4.87 4.54
CA ILE A 77 -12.77 -5.30 3.26
C ILE A 77 -13.74 -5.08 2.09
N PRO A 78 -15.05 -5.41 2.19
CA PRO A 78 -15.97 -5.18 1.07
C PRO A 78 -16.12 -3.73 0.65
N GLN A 79 -15.68 -2.78 1.49
CA GLN A 79 -15.76 -1.35 1.19
C GLN A 79 -14.45 -0.81 0.60
N ALA A 80 -13.45 -1.67 0.39
CA ALA A 80 -12.19 -1.25 -0.21
C ALA A 80 -12.43 -0.66 -1.60
N ALA A 81 -11.84 0.50 -1.85
CA ALA A 81 -12.06 1.29 -3.06
C ALA A 81 -10.72 1.89 -3.51
N PRO A 82 -10.64 2.41 -4.76
CA PRO A 82 -9.39 3.01 -5.24
C PRO A 82 -8.83 4.04 -4.27
N GLY A 83 -7.52 3.98 -4.04
CA GLY A 83 -6.81 4.82 -3.09
C GLY A 83 -6.68 4.23 -1.69
N ASP A 84 -7.39 3.16 -1.40
CA ASP A 84 -7.26 2.47 -0.12
C ASP A 84 -6.01 1.58 -0.08
N VAL A 85 -5.62 1.17 1.12
CA VAL A 85 -4.48 0.30 1.38
C VAL A 85 -5.00 -1.07 1.79
N LEU A 86 -4.43 -2.11 1.19
CA LEU A 86 -4.74 -3.49 1.56
C LEU A 86 -3.55 -4.11 2.26
N LEU A 87 -3.81 -4.82 3.35
CA LEU A 87 -2.85 -5.68 4.02
C LEU A 87 -3.07 -7.09 3.51
N LEU A 88 -2.01 -7.72 3.00
CA LEU A 88 -2.07 -9.01 2.34
C LEU A 88 -1.12 -10.01 3.01
N ARG A 89 -1.43 -11.30 2.81
CA ARG A 89 -0.55 -12.40 3.19
C ARG A 89 -0.18 -13.19 1.94
N PHE A 90 1.00 -13.77 1.93
CA PHE A 90 1.37 -14.74 0.90
C PHE A 90 1.22 -16.16 1.40
N THR A 91 1.53 -16.37 2.68
CA THR A 91 1.37 -17.65 3.34
C THR A 91 0.44 -17.48 4.54
N ARG A 92 1.00 -17.45 5.75
CA ARG A 92 0.23 -17.39 6.98
C ARG A 92 0.10 -15.98 7.54
N HIS A 93 1.18 -15.22 7.51
CA HIS A 93 1.27 -13.93 8.20
C HIS A 93 1.07 -12.75 7.27
N PRO A 94 0.38 -11.68 7.71
CA PRO A 94 0.34 -10.44 6.95
C PRO A 94 1.76 -9.91 6.73
N GLN A 95 2.14 -9.70 5.48
CA GLN A 95 3.51 -9.35 5.15
C GLN A 95 3.65 -8.40 3.97
N HIS A 96 2.54 -7.94 3.40
CA HIS A 96 2.57 -7.16 2.18
C HIS A 96 1.47 -6.10 2.18
N LEU A 97 1.77 -4.97 1.53
CA LEU A 97 0.84 -3.85 1.38
C LEU A 97 0.68 -3.51 -0.09
N ALA A 98 -0.53 -3.10 -0.46
CA ALA A 98 -0.83 -2.63 -1.81
C ALA A 98 -1.79 -1.46 -1.74
N ILE A 99 -1.78 -0.61 -2.76
CA ILE A 99 -2.77 0.44 -2.95
C ILE A 99 -3.78 -0.05 -3.98
N VAL A 100 -5.05 0.12 -3.69
CA VAL A 100 -6.13 -0.24 -4.61
C VAL A 100 -6.13 0.75 -5.77
N GLY A 101 -6.05 0.23 -6.99
CA GLY A 101 -6.17 1.02 -8.21
C GLY A 101 -7.53 0.84 -8.85
N ASP A 102 -7.76 1.55 -9.94
CA ASP A 102 -9.06 1.61 -10.63
C ASP A 102 -9.07 0.86 -11.96
N ARG A 103 -8.16 -0.08 -12.15
CA ARG A 103 -8.10 -0.92 -13.35
C ARG A 103 -8.49 -2.35 -13.01
N GLY A 104 -8.93 -3.09 -14.02
CA GLY A 104 -9.32 -4.48 -13.84
C GLY A 104 -10.64 -4.65 -13.08
N ALA A 105 -11.04 -5.90 -12.87
CA ALA A 105 -12.27 -6.26 -12.19
C ALA A 105 -11.90 -7.28 -11.08
N PRO A 106 -12.24 -6.99 -9.81
CA PRO A 106 -13.01 -5.85 -9.31
C PRO A 106 -12.21 -4.55 -9.22
N PHE A 107 -10.88 -4.61 -9.14
CA PHE A 107 -9.96 -3.46 -9.08
C PHE A 107 -8.55 -3.95 -9.39
N SER A 108 -7.60 -3.02 -9.42
CA SER A 108 -6.19 -3.35 -9.56
C SER A 108 -5.44 -3.18 -8.24
N LEU A 109 -4.24 -3.74 -8.19
CA LEU A 109 -3.30 -3.57 -7.07
C LEU A 109 -2.07 -2.84 -7.60
N ILE A 110 -1.68 -1.79 -6.89
CA ILE A 110 -0.43 -1.07 -7.14
C ILE A 110 0.47 -1.38 -5.94
N HIS A 111 1.60 -2.03 -6.18
CA HIS A 111 2.43 -2.46 -5.06
C HIS A 111 3.88 -2.69 -5.48
N ALA A 112 4.79 -2.47 -4.53
CA ALA A 112 6.18 -2.82 -4.70
C ALA A 112 6.35 -4.29 -4.30
N TYR A 113 6.53 -5.15 -5.29
CA TYR A 113 6.46 -6.60 -5.13
C TYR A 113 7.82 -7.23 -5.44
N ALA A 114 8.38 -7.92 -4.43
CA ALA A 114 9.72 -8.48 -4.54
C ALA A 114 9.87 -9.45 -5.71
N ASP A 115 8.88 -10.34 -5.89
CA ASP A 115 8.94 -11.34 -6.99
C ASP A 115 8.87 -10.69 -8.37
N ALA A 116 8.25 -9.51 -8.49
CA ALA A 116 8.25 -8.74 -9.72
C ALA A 116 9.51 -7.89 -9.87
N GLY A 117 10.26 -7.69 -8.78
CA GLY A 117 11.46 -6.89 -8.78
C GLY A 117 11.23 -5.39 -8.81
N ALA A 118 10.00 -4.94 -8.77
CA ALA A 118 9.66 -3.52 -8.94
C ALA A 118 8.26 -3.21 -8.42
N CYS A 119 7.93 -1.92 -8.38
CA CYS A 119 6.56 -1.46 -8.20
C CYS A 119 5.78 -1.72 -9.50
N VAL A 120 4.66 -2.42 -9.38
CA VAL A 120 3.84 -2.85 -10.52
C VAL A 120 2.35 -2.60 -10.24
N GLU A 121 1.56 -2.62 -11.31
CA GLU A 121 0.09 -2.60 -11.20
C GLU A 121 -0.48 -3.73 -12.03
N HIS A 122 -1.41 -4.51 -11.44
CA HIS A 122 -2.11 -5.58 -12.15
C HIS A 122 -3.50 -5.77 -11.55
N GLY A 123 -4.39 -6.43 -12.29
CA GLY A 123 -5.72 -6.75 -11.81
C GLY A 123 -5.68 -7.70 -10.61
N ALA A 124 -6.61 -7.53 -9.69
CA ALA A 124 -6.75 -8.38 -8.51
C ALA A 124 -7.59 -9.60 -8.86
N ASP A 125 -6.94 -10.65 -9.34
CA ASP A 125 -7.61 -11.92 -9.64
C ASP A 125 -8.02 -12.65 -8.35
N PRO A 126 -8.80 -13.75 -8.44
CA PRO A 126 -9.24 -14.47 -7.25
C PRO A 126 -8.11 -14.91 -6.32
N LYS A 127 -6.94 -15.23 -6.86
CA LYS A 127 -5.79 -15.63 -6.05
C LYS A 127 -5.34 -14.47 -5.14
N TRP A 128 -5.25 -13.26 -5.69
CA TRP A 128 -4.88 -12.08 -4.92
C TRP A 128 -5.97 -11.67 -3.94
N LEU A 129 -7.24 -11.76 -4.35
CA LEU A 129 -8.36 -11.42 -3.47
C LEU A 129 -8.37 -12.29 -2.21
N ARG A 130 -8.03 -13.57 -2.34
CA ARG A 130 -7.96 -14.47 -1.19
C ARG A 130 -6.82 -14.15 -0.21
N ARG A 131 -5.87 -13.34 -0.62
CA ARG A 131 -4.74 -12.93 0.21
C ARG A 131 -5.05 -11.71 1.09
N ILE A 132 -6.15 -11.03 0.84
CA ILE A 132 -6.51 -9.81 1.58
C ILE A 132 -6.86 -10.17 3.02
N VAL A 133 -6.17 -9.54 3.97
CA VAL A 133 -6.36 -9.75 5.41
C VAL A 133 -7.13 -8.58 6.03
N ALA A 134 -6.88 -7.36 5.57
CA ALA A 134 -7.52 -6.16 6.10
C ALA A 134 -7.46 -5.04 5.07
N ALA A 135 -8.31 -4.04 5.25
CA ALA A 135 -8.34 -2.85 4.40
C ALA A 135 -8.28 -1.60 5.27
N TYR A 136 -7.66 -0.54 4.73
CA TYR A 136 -7.46 0.72 5.42
C TYR A 136 -7.61 1.87 4.44
N GLY A 137 -8.03 3.03 4.95
CA GLY A 137 -7.94 4.29 4.22
C GLY A 137 -6.79 5.14 4.76
N LEU A 138 -6.26 6.02 3.93
CA LEU A 138 -5.33 7.04 4.40
C LEU A 138 -6.12 8.09 5.18
N LYS A 139 -5.55 8.55 6.30
CA LYS A 139 -6.19 9.60 7.10
C LYS A 139 -6.24 10.89 6.30
N GLN A 140 -7.41 11.51 6.29
CA GLN A 140 -7.57 12.81 5.64
C GLN A 140 -7.18 13.94 6.59
N PRO A 141 -6.78 15.12 6.07
CA PRO A 141 -6.50 16.26 6.91
C PRO A 141 -7.71 16.66 7.74
N ALA A 142 -7.48 17.14 8.97
CA ALA A 142 -8.52 17.72 9.79
C ALA A 142 -8.93 19.08 9.21
N PHE A 143 -10.23 19.39 9.32
CA PHE A 143 -10.78 20.64 8.84
C PHE A 143 -11.17 21.54 10.03
#